data_750cb80cc5056bc44f3a3fcc0c3370b6
#
_entry.id   750cb80cc5056bc44f3a3fcc0c3370b6
#
_cell.length_a   1.000
_cell.length_b   1.000
_cell.length_c   1.000
_cell.angle_alpha   90.00
_cell.angle_beta   90.00
_cell.angle_gamma   90.00
#
_symmetry.space_group_name_H-M   'P 1'
#
loop_
_entity.id
_entity.type
_entity.pdbx_description
1 polymer ?
#
loop_
_entity_poly.entity_id
_entity_poly.type
_entity_poly.pdbx_seq_one_letter_code
_entity_poly.pdbx_strand_id
1 'polypeptide(L)'
;LERDFTYIDDIVSGVVAAAAAPPVDLEVSYRLLNLGNHQPVKLGDLIATLEGLLGKDANKPLIGTQPGDVYRTTANIGAARALVGFEPSTDLGTGPERFVAWYHDYYQV
;
A
#
# COMPACT_ATOMS: atom_id res chain seq x y z
N LEU A 1 9.02 7.26 -11.14
CA LEU A 1 8.79 7.12 -9.69
C LEU A 1 8.26 5.73 -9.36
N GLU A 2 8.75 5.17 -8.28
CA GLU A 2 8.29 3.88 -7.77
C GLU A 2 7.72 4.07 -6.36
N ARG A 3 6.61 3.42 -6.07
CA ARG A 3 5.95 3.48 -4.76
C ARG A 3 5.52 2.09 -4.32
N ASP A 4 5.53 1.90 -3.03
CA ASP A 4 5.04 0.67 -2.40
C ASP A 4 3.54 0.81 -2.15
N PHE A 5 2.75 0.57 -3.21
CA PHE A 5 1.29 0.65 -3.12
C PHE A 5 0.76 -0.51 -2.28
N THR A 6 -0.03 -0.18 -1.28
CA THR A 6 -0.54 -1.15 -0.33
C THR A 6 -2.07 -1.07 -0.26
N TYR A 7 -2.73 -2.21 -0.41
CA TYR A 7 -4.17 -2.27 -0.33
C TYR A 7 -4.65 -2.14 1.13
N ILE A 8 -5.81 -1.51 1.30
CA ILE A 8 -6.34 -1.17 2.63
C ILE A 8 -6.51 -2.39 3.55
N ASP A 9 -6.96 -3.52 3.02
CA ASP A 9 -7.17 -4.73 3.82
C ASP A 9 -5.86 -5.25 4.41
N ASP A 10 -4.75 -5.14 3.68
CA ASP A 10 -3.44 -5.52 4.20
C ASP A 10 -3.00 -4.59 5.34
N ILE A 11 -3.21 -3.29 5.20
CA ILE A 11 -2.91 -2.33 6.26
C ILE A 11 -3.78 -2.60 7.50
N VAL A 12 -5.07 -2.80 7.31
CA VAL A 12 -6.00 -3.07 8.42
C VAL A 12 -5.60 -4.36 9.15
N SER A 13 -5.24 -5.41 8.42
CA SER A 13 -4.79 -6.66 9.06
C SER A 13 -3.55 -6.45 9.91
N GLY A 14 -2.61 -5.62 9.46
CA GLY A 14 -1.42 -5.26 10.22
C GLY A 14 -1.74 -4.45 11.48
N VAL A 15 -2.65 -3.49 11.38
CA VAL A 15 -3.10 -2.68 12.52
C VAL A 15 -3.78 -3.55 13.58
N VAL A 16 -4.68 -4.44 13.16
CA VAL A 16 -5.37 -5.37 14.06
C VAL A 16 -4.37 -6.32 14.73
N ALA A 17 -3.42 -6.86 13.99
CA ALA A 17 -2.37 -7.72 14.54
C ALA A 17 -1.50 -6.99 15.57
N ALA A 18 -1.13 -5.74 15.29
CA ALA A 18 -0.36 -4.93 16.23
C ALA A 18 -1.14 -4.64 17.51
N ALA A 19 -2.44 -4.35 17.40
CA ALA A 19 -3.30 -4.12 18.56
C ALA A 19 -3.45 -5.38 19.43
N ALA A 20 -3.46 -6.56 18.82
CA ALA A 20 -3.55 -7.85 19.53
C ALA A 20 -2.24 -8.29 20.19
N ALA A 21 -1.10 -7.69 19.80
CA ALA A 21 0.23 -8.05 20.30
C ALA A 21 0.97 -6.82 20.82
N PRO A 22 0.49 -6.18 21.90
CA PRO A 22 1.14 -5.01 22.45
C PRO A 22 2.56 -5.35 22.94
N PRO A 23 3.51 -4.39 22.88
CA PRO A 23 4.85 -4.63 23.37
C PRO A 23 4.84 -4.87 24.89
N VAL A 24 5.44 -5.98 25.31
CA VAL A 24 5.60 -6.36 26.71
C VAL A 24 7.09 -6.61 26.99
N ASP A 25 7.46 -6.59 28.26
CA ASP A 25 8.84 -6.84 28.71
C ASP A 25 9.87 -5.87 28.10
N LEU A 26 9.43 -4.65 27.77
CA LEU A 26 10.28 -3.57 27.32
C LEU A 26 10.37 -2.49 28.41
N GLU A 27 11.53 -1.84 28.50
CA GLU A 27 11.71 -0.71 29.41
C GLU A 27 10.71 0.41 29.14
N VAL A 28 10.45 0.66 27.85
CA VAL A 28 9.38 1.55 27.38
C VAL A 28 8.40 0.72 26.57
N SER A 29 7.10 0.77 26.93
CA SER A 29 6.05 0.02 26.23
C SER A 29 5.73 0.67 24.86
N TYR A 30 6.72 0.66 23.97
CA TYR A 30 6.67 1.30 22.68
C TYR A 30 7.39 0.44 21.64
N ARG A 31 6.78 0.33 20.44
CA ARG A 31 7.37 -0.38 19.30
C ARG A 31 6.94 0.27 18.01
N LEU A 32 7.89 0.53 17.12
CA LEU A 32 7.63 1.06 15.78
C LEU A 32 7.65 -0.09 14.77
N LEU A 33 6.59 -0.21 13.98
CA LEU A 33 6.47 -1.19 12.91
C LEU A 33 6.14 -0.48 11.60
N ASN A 34 6.74 -0.94 10.51
CA ASN A 34 6.38 -0.50 9.17
C ASN A 34 5.41 -1.51 8.55
N LEU A 35 4.33 -1.00 7.97
CA LEU A 35 3.34 -1.80 7.24
C LEU A 35 3.29 -1.33 5.79
N GLY A 36 3.45 -2.24 4.86
CA GLY A 36 3.42 -1.96 3.44
C GLY A 36 3.41 -3.26 2.65
N ASN A 37 3.33 -3.17 1.33
CA ASN A 37 3.31 -4.36 0.48
C ASN A 37 4.71 -4.96 0.25
N HIS A 38 5.76 -4.19 0.53
CA HIS A 38 7.14 -4.59 0.31
C HIS A 38 7.47 -4.92 -1.16
N GLN A 39 6.70 -4.35 -2.08
CA GLN A 39 6.86 -4.52 -3.51
C GLN A 39 6.66 -3.19 -4.22
N PRO A 40 7.72 -2.36 -4.33
CA PRO A 40 7.60 -1.09 -5.02
C PRO A 40 7.34 -1.32 -6.51
N VAL A 41 6.40 -0.57 -7.07
CA VAL A 41 6.04 -0.62 -8.48
C VAL A 41 6.12 0.77 -9.10
N LYS A 42 6.31 0.81 -10.41
CA LYS A 42 6.34 2.06 -11.15
C LYS A 42 4.94 2.69 -11.17
N LEU A 43 4.88 3.99 -11.02
CA LEU A 43 3.63 4.74 -11.08
C LEU A 43 2.90 4.49 -12.41
N GLY A 44 3.65 4.38 -13.52
CA GLY A 44 3.07 4.08 -14.83
C GLY A 44 2.32 2.75 -14.86
N ASP A 45 2.81 1.74 -14.13
CA ASP A 45 2.16 0.42 -14.07
C ASP A 45 0.83 0.49 -13.32
N LEU A 46 0.76 1.28 -12.24
CA LEU A 46 -0.51 1.52 -11.55
C LEU A 46 -1.52 2.24 -12.44
N ILE A 47 -1.07 3.28 -13.14
CA ILE A 47 -1.93 4.04 -14.07
C ILE A 47 -2.45 3.12 -15.17
N ALA A 48 -1.59 2.32 -15.80
CA ALA A 48 -1.99 1.38 -16.83
C ALA A 48 -3.01 0.35 -16.32
N THR A 49 -2.84 -0.14 -15.10
CA THR A 49 -3.78 -1.06 -14.46
C THR A 49 -5.15 -0.40 -14.28
N LEU A 50 -5.18 0.84 -13.79
CA LEU A 50 -6.44 1.58 -13.61
C LEU A 50 -7.11 1.90 -14.95
N GLU A 51 -6.33 2.28 -15.96
CA GLU A 51 -6.87 2.52 -17.31
C GLU A 51 -7.56 1.27 -17.86
N GLY A 52 -6.93 0.10 -17.69
CA GLY A 52 -7.53 -1.16 -18.12
C GLY A 52 -8.83 -1.50 -17.38
N LEU A 53 -8.87 -1.25 -16.07
CA LEU A 53 -10.06 -1.52 -15.25
C LEU A 53 -11.21 -0.57 -15.52
N LEU A 54 -10.91 0.70 -15.82
CA LEU A 54 -11.91 1.73 -16.07
C LEU A 54 -12.33 1.82 -17.55
N GLY A 55 -11.56 1.22 -18.45
CA GLY A 55 -11.79 1.32 -19.90
C GLY A 55 -11.61 2.74 -20.44
N LYS A 56 -10.77 3.54 -19.81
CA LYS A 56 -10.51 4.95 -20.16
C LYS A 56 -9.03 5.24 -20.07
N ASP A 57 -8.55 6.11 -20.97
CA ASP A 57 -7.18 6.61 -20.89
C ASP A 57 -7.09 7.80 -19.94
N ALA A 58 -6.05 7.83 -19.12
CA ALA A 58 -5.79 8.94 -18.24
C ALA A 58 -5.13 10.10 -18.98
N ASN A 59 -5.46 11.33 -18.59
CA ASN A 59 -4.69 12.50 -18.98
C ASN A 59 -3.43 12.57 -18.11
N LYS A 60 -2.27 12.36 -18.72
CA LYS A 60 -0.98 12.18 -18.00
C LYS A 60 0.00 13.30 -18.35
N PRO A 61 -0.21 14.54 -17.82
CA PRO A 61 0.81 15.56 -17.99
C PRO A 61 2.06 15.19 -17.19
N LEU A 62 3.21 15.13 -17.88
CA LEU A 62 4.49 14.86 -17.24
C LEU A 62 5.06 16.18 -16.70
N ILE A 63 5.20 16.25 -15.39
CA ILE A 63 5.90 17.36 -14.72
C ILE A 63 7.19 16.82 -14.12
N GLY A 64 8.20 17.69 -13.99
CA GLY A 64 9.48 17.32 -13.41
C GLY A 64 9.34 16.89 -11.94
N THR A 65 10.37 16.22 -11.44
CA THR A 65 10.44 15.83 -10.02
C THR A 65 10.31 17.05 -9.14
N GLN A 66 9.35 16.99 -8.20
CA GLN A 66 9.11 18.11 -7.28
C GLN A 66 10.17 18.13 -6.16
N PRO A 67 10.52 19.29 -5.64
CA PRO A 67 11.45 19.37 -4.49
C PRO A 67 10.91 18.55 -3.31
N GLY A 68 11.77 17.71 -2.74
CA GLY A 68 11.40 16.85 -1.62
C GLY A 68 10.85 15.47 -2.00
N ASP A 69 10.54 15.24 -3.27
CA ASP A 69 10.13 13.93 -3.74
C ASP A 69 11.30 12.94 -3.74
N VAL A 70 11.00 11.69 -3.40
CA VAL A 70 11.96 10.59 -3.51
C VAL A 70 11.60 9.72 -4.71
N TYR A 71 12.63 9.18 -5.38
CA TYR A 71 12.44 8.38 -6.58
C TYR A 71 11.72 7.06 -6.29
N ARG A 72 12.03 6.43 -5.16
CA ARG A 72 11.51 5.11 -4.80
C ARG A 72 11.21 5.04 -3.30
N THR A 73 10.06 4.47 -2.95
CA THR A 73 9.71 4.12 -1.58
C THR A 73 9.42 2.64 -1.48
N THR A 74 9.82 2.02 -0.37
CA THR A 74 9.47 0.65 -0.04
C THR A 74 9.45 0.48 1.47
N ALA A 75 8.53 -0.31 1.98
CA ALA A 75 8.49 -0.64 3.39
C ALA A 75 9.40 -1.84 3.68
N ASN A 76 10.22 -1.73 4.72
CA ASN A 76 10.88 -2.89 5.30
C ASN A 76 9.96 -3.46 6.39
N ILE A 77 9.30 -4.56 6.08
CA ILE A 77 8.28 -5.18 6.95
C ILE A 77 8.83 -6.30 7.82
N GLY A 78 10.17 -6.46 7.90
CA GLY A 78 10.79 -7.55 8.64
C GLY A 78 10.38 -7.63 10.09
N ALA A 79 10.35 -6.49 10.81
CA ALA A 79 9.92 -6.45 12.21
C ALA A 79 8.42 -6.76 12.37
N ALA A 80 7.57 -6.21 11.50
CA ALA A 80 6.14 -6.49 11.54
C ALA A 80 5.85 -7.97 11.27
N ARG A 81 6.54 -8.56 10.29
CA ARG A 81 6.43 -9.99 9.99
C ARG A 81 6.84 -10.85 11.18
N ALA A 82 7.98 -10.56 11.80
CA ALA A 82 8.51 -11.35 12.92
C ALA A 82 7.70 -11.18 14.20
N LEU A 83 7.23 -9.97 14.51
CA LEU A 83 6.65 -9.65 15.82
C LEU A 83 5.14 -9.77 15.87
N VAL A 84 4.43 -9.52 14.77
CA VAL A 84 2.96 -9.57 14.75
C VAL A 84 2.41 -10.45 13.61
N GLY A 85 3.27 -11.11 12.86
CA GLY A 85 2.85 -12.01 11.79
C GLY A 85 2.24 -11.30 10.58
N PHE A 86 2.60 -10.03 10.36
CA PHE A 86 2.11 -9.28 9.22
C PHE A 86 2.60 -9.89 7.90
N GLU A 87 1.68 -10.21 7.01
CA GLU A 87 1.99 -10.77 5.69
C GLU A 87 1.04 -10.16 4.65
N PRO A 88 1.51 -9.15 3.89
CA PRO A 88 0.68 -8.55 2.84
C PRO A 88 0.44 -9.58 1.73
N SER A 89 -0.78 -9.64 1.22
CA SER A 89 -1.20 -10.65 0.27
C SER A 89 -1.87 -10.12 -1.00
N THR A 90 -2.05 -8.80 -1.10
CA THR A 90 -2.77 -8.18 -2.22
C THR A 90 -1.80 -7.57 -3.21
N ASP A 91 -1.80 -8.06 -4.44
CA ASP A 91 -0.93 -7.58 -5.51
C ASP A 91 -1.50 -6.36 -6.23
N LEU A 92 -0.73 -5.81 -7.18
CA LEU A 92 -1.11 -4.64 -7.96
C LEU A 92 -2.33 -4.90 -8.86
N GLY A 93 -2.57 -6.14 -9.29
CA GLY A 93 -3.75 -6.47 -10.10
C GLY A 93 -5.03 -6.50 -9.26
N THR A 94 -4.95 -7.17 -8.12
CA THR A 94 -6.13 -7.43 -7.24
C THR A 94 -6.56 -6.18 -6.47
N GLY A 95 -5.63 -5.42 -5.91
CA GLY A 95 -5.94 -4.23 -5.11
C GLY A 95 -6.72 -3.18 -5.89
N PRO A 96 -6.21 -2.69 -7.02
CA PRO A 96 -6.93 -1.74 -7.85
C PRO A 96 -8.27 -2.25 -8.37
N GLU A 97 -8.38 -3.54 -8.69
CA GLU A 97 -9.66 -4.14 -9.11
C GLU A 97 -10.73 -3.99 -8.03
N ARG A 98 -10.39 -4.33 -6.79
CA ARG A 98 -11.29 -4.16 -5.64
C ARG A 98 -11.61 -2.70 -5.36
N PHE A 99 -10.61 -1.83 -5.49
CA PHE A 99 -10.80 -0.39 -5.29
C PHE A 99 -11.77 0.18 -6.34
N VAL A 100 -11.62 -0.16 -7.61
CA VAL A 100 -12.49 0.30 -8.68
C VAL A 100 -13.92 -0.20 -8.47
N ALA A 101 -14.10 -1.46 -8.08
CA ALA A 101 -15.42 -2.01 -7.76
C ALA A 101 -16.10 -1.22 -6.64
N TRP A 102 -15.36 -0.93 -5.56
CA TRP A 102 -15.86 -0.10 -4.47
C TRP A 102 -16.20 1.31 -4.94
N TYR A 103 -15.35 1.93 -5.76
CA TYR A 103 -15.56 3.28 -6.26
C TYR A 103 -16.85 3.39 -7.08
N HIS A 104 -17.06 2.44 -7.99
CA HIS A 104 -18.28 2.39 -8.79
C HIS A 104 -19.55 2.22 -7.92
N ASP A 105 -19.49 1.35 -6.94
CA ASP A 105 -20.61 1.11 -6.05
C ASP A 105 -20.89 2.32 -5.16
N TYR A 106 -19.87 2.86 -4.51
CA TYR A 106 -20.02 3.97 -3.58
C TYR A 106 -20.52 5.24 -4.25
N TYR A 107 -19.99 5.60 -5.41
CA TYR A 107 -20.37 6.81 -6.13
C TYR A 107 -21.49 6.60 -7.14
N GLN A 108 -21.95 5.38 -7.34
CA GLN A 108 -22.98 5.02 -8.31
C GLN A 108 -22.64 5.47 -9.74
N VAL A 109 -21.44 5.23 -10.17
CA VAL A 109 -20.92 5.63 -11.49
C VAL A 109 -20.40 4.45 -12.30
#